data_03467189f6d702462c6d196cf8cc4cae
#
_entry.id   03467189f6d702462c6d196cf8cc4cae
#
_cell.length_a   1.000
_cell.length_b   1.000
_cell.length_c   1.000
_cell.angle_alpha   90.00
_cell.angle_beta   90.00
_cell.angle_gamma   90.00
#
_symmetry.space_group_name_H-M   'P 1'
#
loop_
_entity.id
_entity.type
_entity.pdbx_description
1 polymer ?
#
loop_
_entity_poly.entity_id
_entity_poly.type
_entity_poly.pdbx_seq_one_letter_code
_entity_poly.pdbx_strand_id
1 'polypeptide(L)'
;MARFAKIGMNSKVIQVLVLDNKNMLDSNGVENEAVGQQYLERHNNWPAQMWIQTSYNTLSGKHNSGDDSKAFRGNYAGLGYTWDEDNNIFYAKKPYPSWVLNTTTASWHSPIGDAPDDLTDEEKAAFTHYVWNEGTGAWDKTPAA
;
A
#
# COMPACT_ATOMS: atom_id res chain seq x y z
N MET A 1 -1.26 -12.51 -13.68
CA MET A 1 -1.68 -11.23 -14.28
C MET A 1 -1.04 -10.08 -13.54
N ALA A 2 -0.57 -9.10 -14.27
CA ALA A 2 0.04 -7.90 -13.70
C ALA A 2 -1.03 -6.87 -13.33
N ARG A 3 -0.70 -5.99 -12.38
CA ARG A 3 -1.58 -4.90 -11.97
C ARG A 3 -0.81 -3.59 -12.03
N PHE A 4 -1.48 -2.56 -12.55
CA PHE A 4 -0.89 -1.23 -12.69
C PHE A 4 -1.78 -0.17 -12.07
N ALA A 5 -1.18 0.70 -11.29
CA ALA A 5 -1.84 1.88 -10.76
C ALA A 5 -1.70 3.04 -11.74
N LYS A 6 -2.83 3.67 -12.05
CA LYS A 6 -2.86 4.92 -12.81
C LYS A 6 -2.67 6.08 -11.86
N ILE A 7 -1.64 6.89 -12.10
CA ILE A 7 -1.27 7.98 -11.20
C ILE A 7 -1.83 9.30 -11.77
N GLY A 8 -2.56 10.02 -10.94
CA GLY A 8 -3.12 11.32 -11.26
C GLY A 8 -2.37 12.46 -10.57
N MET A 9 -3.08 13.56 -10.34
CA MET A 9 -2.52 14.76 -9.69
C MET A 9 -2.03 14.43 -8.28
N ASN A 10 -0.95 15.09 -7.86
CA ASN A 10 -0.34 14.94 -6.52
C ASN A 10 0.11 13.50 -6.23
N SER A 11 0.50 12.76 -7.26
CA SER A 11 0.95 11.37 -7.15
C SER A 11 -0.12 10.42 -6.58
N LYS A 12 -1.39 10.75 -6.73
CA LYS A 12 -2.48 9.93 -6.22
C LYS A 12 -2.87 8.83 -7.20
N VAL A 13 -3.14 7.64 -6.66
CA VAL A 13 -3.68 6.52 -7.42
C VAL A 13 -5.16 6.80 -7.72
N ILE A 14 -5.49 6.88 -9.01
CA ILE A 14 -6.87 7.17 -9.45
C ILE A 14 -7.57 5.97 -10.07
N GLN A 15 -6.82 4.92 -10.40
CA GLN A 15 -7.36 3.68 -10.95
C GLN A 15 -6.31 2.58 -10.80
N VAL A 16 -6.75 1.33 -10.71
CA VAL A 16 -5.86 0.16 -10.79
C VAL A 16 -6.43 -0.77 -11.85
N LEU A 17 -5.59 -1.14 -12.83
CA LEU A 17 -5.97 -2.04 -13.91
C LEU A 17 -5.21 -3.35 -13.84
N VAL A 18 -5.86 -4.40 -14.31
CA VAL A 18 -5.24 -5.70 -14.54
C VAL A 18 -4.76 -5.77 -15.99
N LEU A 19 -3.51 -6.18 -16.19
CA LEU A 19 -2.91 -6.37 -17.51
C LEU A 19 -2.52 -7.82 -17.70
N ASP A 20 -2.88 -8.39 -18.85
CA ASP A 20 -2.43 -9.74 -19.20
C ASP A 20 -0.92 -9.75 -19.35
N ASN A 21 -0.26 -10.75 -18.77
CA ASN A 21 1.19 -10.86 -18.79
C ASN A 21 1.79 -10.82 -20.22
N LYS A 22 1.06 -11.35 -21.21
CA LYS A 22 1.51 -11.32 -22.62
C LYS A 22 1.74 -9.90 -23.14
N ASN A 23 1.08 -8.90 -22.57
CA ASN A 23 1.19 -7.50 -22.97
C ASN A 23 2.36 -6.77 -22.30
N MET A 24 3.11 -7.48 -21.47
CA MET A 24 4.29 -6.96 -20.76
C MET A 24 5.60 -7.60 -21.24
N LEU A 25 5.55 -8.51 -22.19
CA LEU A 25 6.75 -9.26 -22.61
C LEU A 25 7.65 -8.40 -23.49
N ASP A 26 8.94 -8.37 -23.15
CA ASP A 26 9.97 -7.77 -24.01
C ASP A 26 10.35 -8.69 -25.17
N SER A 27 11.34 -8.29 -25.96
CA SER A 27 11.80 -9.08 -27.12
C SER A 27 12.36 -10.46 -26.74
N ASN A 28 12.71 -10.66 -25.47
CA ASN A 28 13.23 -11.93 -24.95
C ASN A 28 12.15 -12.78 -24.27
N GLY A 29 10.88 -12.35 -24.32
CA GLY A 29 9.78 -13.04 -23.67
C GLY A 29 9.75 -12.89 -22.16
N VAL A 30 10.44 -11.87 -21.61
CA VAL A 30 10.50 -11.58 -20.17
C VAL A 30 9.57 -10.42 -19.84
N GLU A 31 8.83 -10.55 -18.74
CA GLU A 31 7.96 -9.47 -18.24
C GLU A 31 8.77 -8.22 -17.90
N ASN A 32 8.32 -7.09 -18.41
CA ASN A 32 9.00 -5.80 -18.25
C ASN A 32 7.97 -4.70 -18.01
N GLU A 33 8.13 -3.96 -16.92
CA GLU A 33 7.21 -2.88 -16.56
C GLU A 33 7.10 -1.82 -17.66
N ALA A 34 8.20 -1.42 -18.27
CA ALA A 34 8.19 -0.41 -19.32
C ALA A 34 7.34 -0.83 -20.53
N VAL A 35 7.36 -2.09 -20.88
CA VAL A 35 6.52 -2.63 -21.97
C VAL A 35 5.04 -2.51 -21.61
N GLY A 36 4.67 -2.86 -20.37
CA GLY A 36 3.30 -2.71 -19.87
C GLY A 36 2.86 -1.25 -19.83
N GLN A 37 3.74 -0.35 -19.39
CA GLN A 37 3.47 1.08 -19.37
C GLN A 37 3.17 1.64 -20.77
N GLN A 38 3.94 1.24 -21.77
CA GLN A 38 3.73 1.67 -23.15
C GLN A 38 2.43 1.11 -23.74
N TYR A 39 2.10 -0.15 -23.43
CA TYR A 39 0.84 -0.75 -23.82
C TYR A 39 -0.35 0.05 -23.26
N LEU A 40 -0.30 0.37 -21.96
CA LEU A 40 -1.36 1.11 -21.28
C LEU A 40 -1.48 2.55 -21.81
N GLU A 41 -0.38 3.20 -22.11
CA GLU A 41 -0.40 4.54 -22.74
C GLU A 41 -1.16 4.51 -24.07
N ARG A 42 -0.85 3.53 -24.93
CA ARG A 42 -1.52 3.43 -26.24
C ARG A 42 -3.02 3.17 -26.13
N HIS A 43 -3.43 2.40 -25.13
CA HIS A 43 -4.83 1.97 -25.02
C HIS A 43 -5.69 2.84 -24.12
N ASN A 44 -5.09 3.71 -23.30
CA ASN A 44 -5.82 4.51 -22.32
C ASN A 44 -5.58 6.01 -22.44
N ASN A 45 -4.75 6.46 -23.38
CA ASN A 45 -4.43 7.88 -23.59
C ASN A 45 -3.98 8.56 -22.29
N TRP A 46 -3.07 7.91 -21.56
CA TRP A 46 -2.51 8.42 -20.31
C TRP A 46 -1.01 8.10 -20.30
N PRO A 47 -0.13 9.07 -19.92
CA PRO A 47 1.31 8.92 -20.11
C PRO A 47 1.90 7.64 -19.53
N ALA A 48 2.83 7.02 -20.24
CA ALA A 48 3.43 5.75 -19.84
C ALA A 48 4.03 5.81 -18.43
N GLN A 49 4.75 6.88 -18.09
CA GLN A 49 5.39 7.05 -16.79
C GLN A 49 4.40 7.22 -15.63
N MET A 50 3.12 7.43 -15.92
CA MET A 50 2.05 7.56 -14.94
C MET A 50 1.32 6.24 -14.69
N TRP A 51 1.81 5.14 -15.25
CA TRP A 51 1.36 3.78 -14.96
C TRP A 51 2.43 3.07 -14.17
N ILE A 52 2.16 2.76 -12.92
CA ILE A 52 3.14 2.16 -12.01
C ILE A 52 2.67 0.77 -11.61
N GLN A 53 3.49 -0.23 -11.86
CA GLN A 53 3.16 -1.61 -11.50
C GLN A 53 3.04 -1.76 -9.99
N THR A 54 2.04 -2.51 -9.55
CA THR A 54 1.80 -2.84 -8.15
C THR A 54 1.56 -4.35 -8.01
N SER A 55 1.58 -4.87 -6.79
CA SER A 55 1.32 -6.29 -6.53
C SER A 55 0.26 -6.45 -5.45
N TYR A 56 -0.81 -7.16 -5.79
CA TYR A 56 -1.88 -7.38 -4.82
C TYR A 56 -1.49 -8.34 -3.68
N ASN A 57 -0.32 -8.95 -3.76
CA ASN A 57 0.21 -9.86 -2.73
C ASN A 57 1.06 -9.16 -1.66
N THR A 58 1.17 -7.84 -1.72
CA THR A 58 2.04 -7.06 -0.83
C THR A 58 1.21 -6.16 0.08
N LEU A 59 1.53 -6.16 1.38
CA LEU A 59 0.93 -5.27 2.36
C LEU A 59 1.96 -4.94 3.45
N SER A 60 2.15 -3.65 3.74
CA SER A 60 3.06 -3.16 4.78
C SER A 60 4.47 -3.73 4.67
N GLY A 61 4.98 -3.82 3.45
CA GLY A 61 6.32 -4.33 3.17
C GLY A 61 6.45 -5.85 3.28
N LYS A 62 5.34 -6.56 3.39
CA LYS A 62 5.32 -8.03 3.52
C LYS A 62 4.58 -8.68 2.36
N HIS A 63 5.01 -9.87 1.99
CA HIS A 63 4.36 -10.67 0.95
C HIS A 63 3.48 -11.75 1.58
N ASN A 64 2.32 -12.00 1.00
CA ASN A 64 1.34 -12.96 1.54
C ASN A 64 1.81 -14.42 1.53
N SER A 65 2.88 -14.74 0.79
CA SER A 65 3.49 -16.07 0.82
C SER A 65 4.34 -16.33 2.07
N GLY A 66 4.61 -15.30 2.88
CA GLY A 66 5.55 -15.36 4.00
C GLY A 66 7.01 -15.06 3.61
N ASP A 67 7.31 -14.94 2.32
CA ASP A 67 8.64 -14.54 1.82
C ASP A 67 8.65 -13.05 1.51
N ASP A 68 9.08 -12.24 2.45
CA ASP A 68 9.06 -10.78 2.33
C ASP A 68 10.05 -10.25 1.29
N SER A 69 11.00 -11.07 0.81
CA SER A 69 11.86 -10.69 -0.31
C SER A 69 11.07 -10.50 -1.61
N LYS A 70 9.86 -11.05 -1.69
CA LYS A 70 8.95 -10.91 -2.82
C LYS A 70 8.01 -9.70 -2.67
N ALA A 71 8.04 -9.01 -1.53
CA ALA A 71 7.25 -7.80 -1.35
C ALA A 71 7.63 -6.74 -2.38
N PHE A 72 6.62 -6.07 -2.94
CA PHE A 72 6.81 -5.17 -4.06
C PHE A 72 6.18 -3.81 -3.77
N ARG A 73 7.01 -2.78 -3.70
CA ARG A 73 6.59 -1.38 -3.56
C ARG A 73 5.66 -1.11 -2.36
N GLY A 74 5.90 -1.78 -1.25
CA GLY A 74 5.31 -1.52 0.05
C GLY A 74 3.91 -2.04 0.26
N ASN A 75 2.98 -1.66 -0.60
CA ASN A 75 1.58 -2.05 -0.52
C ASN A 75 0.98 -2.27 -1.90
N TYR A 76 -0.03 -3.13 -1.98
CA TYR A 76 -0.92 -3.11 -3.12
C TYR A 76 -1.59 -1.73 -3.20
N ALA A 77 -1.49 -1.08 -4.36
CA ALA A 77 -2.04 0.25 -4.56
C ALA A 77 -3.57 0.23 -4.46
N GLY A 78 -4.12 1.10 -3.62
CA GLY A 78 -5.55 1.36 -3.53
C GLY A 78 -5.89 2.73 -4.07
N LEU A 79 -7.16 2.96 -4.40
CA LEU A 79 -7.63 4.27 -4.82
C LEU A 79 -7.36 5.30 -3.72
N GLY A 80 -6.80 6.45 -4.08
CA GLY A 80 -6.46 7.49 -3.14
C GLY A 80 -5.10 7.32 -2.45
N TYR A 81 -4.43 6.17 -2.64
CA TYR A 81 -3.06 5.99 -2.15
C TYR A 81 -2.12 6.96 -2.86
N THR A 82 -0.98 7.22 -2.26
CA THR A 82 0.08 8.03 -2.84
C THR A 82 1.19 7.13 -3.36
N TRP A 83 1.66 7.43 -4.58
CA TRP A 83 2.88 6.85 -5.12
C TRP A 83 4.06 7.72 -4.71
N ASP A 84 4.99 7.14 -3.96
CA ASP A 84 6.25 7.80 -3.55
C ASP A 84 7.38 7.23 -4.38
N GLU A 85 7.77 7.95 -5.42
CA GLU A 85 8.81 7.51 -6.35
C GLU A 85 10.18 7.43 -5.68
N ASP A 86 10.50 8.38 -4.80
CA ASP A 86 11.81 8.44 -4.14
C ASP A 86 12.06 7.22 -3.26
N ASN A 87 11.03 6.75 -2.57
CA ASN A 87 11.11 5.57 -1.70
C ASN A 87 10.61 4.28 -2.38
N ASN A 88 10.11 4.40 -3.61
CA ASN A 88 9.58 3.26 -4.40
C ASN A 88 8.49 2.49 -3.65
N ILE A 89 7.52 3.22 -3.09
CA ILE A 89 6.41 2.63 -2.32
C ILE A 89 5.08 3.30 -2.64
N PHE A 90 3.99 2.53 -2.44
CA PHE A 90 2.64 3.07 -2.32
C PHE A 90 2.28 3.13 -0.85
N TYR A 91 1.67 4.23 -0.40
CA TYR A 91 1.18 4.32 0.97
C TYR A 91 -0.23 4.89 1.01
N ALA A 92 -0.98 4.46 2.04
CA ALA A 92 -2.36 4.88 2.25
C ALA A 92 -2.44 6.33 2.75
N LYS A 93 -3.66 6.88 2.77
CA LYS A 93 -3.91 8.20 3.35
C LYS A 93 -3.51 8.20 4.82
N LYS A 94 -2.88 9.29 5.26
CA LYS A 94 -2.50 9.50 6.66
C LYS A 94 -3.73 9.38 7.57
N PRO A 95 -3.74 8.45 8.54
CA PRO A 95 -4.93 8.23 9.37
C PRO A 95 -5.16 9.32 10.42
N TYR A 96 -4.07 9.88 10.96
CA TYR A 96 -4.14 10.92 11.97
C TYR A 96 -3.01 11.92 11.78
N PRO A 97 -3.22 13.23 12.08
CA PRO A 97 -2.21 14.25 11.84
C PRO A 97 -0.85 14.01 12.50
N SER A 98 -0.83 13.35 13.66
CA SER A 98 0.41 13.10 14.42
C SER A 98 1.19 11.88 13.95
N TRP A 99 0.58 11.00 13.15
CA TRP A 99 1.22 9.74 12.73
C TRP A 99 2.32 9.98 11.73
N VAL A 100 3.31 9.07 11.75
CA VAL A 100 4.53 9.16 10.95
C VAL A 100 4.60 7.98 9.99
N LEU A 101 4.98 8.25 8.74
CA LEU A 101 5.17 7.21 7.74
C LEU A 101 6.50 6.50 7.96
N ASN A 102 6.45 5.17 8.07
CA ASN A 102 7.64 4.32 7.99
C ASN A 102 7.84 3.91 6.53
N THR A 103 8.87 4.44 5.87
CA THR A 103 9.11 4.20 4.45
C THR A 103 9.61 2.78 4.16
N THR A 104 10.10 2.05 5.17
CA THR A 104 10.51 0.65 5.02
C THR A 104 9.31 -0.28 4.93
N THR A 105 8.32 -0.08 5.80
CA THR A 105 7.09 -0.88 5.82
C THR A 105 5.96 -0.26 5.02
N ALA A 106 6.14 0.96 4.51
CA ALA A 106 5.13 1.73 3.79
C ALA A 106 3.82 1.87 4.58
N SER A 107 3.93 1.98 5.90
CA SER A 107 2.78 2.08 6.79
C SER A 107 2.93 3.21 7.79
N TRP A 108 1.78 3.71 8.28
CA TRP A 108 1.71 4.78 9.23
C TRP A 108 1.78 4.23 10.65
N HIS A 109 2.51 4.91 11.51
CA HIS A 109 2.68 4.55 12.93
C HIS A 109 2.41 5.74 13.82
N SER A 110 1.85 5.47 14.99
CA SER A 110 1.70 6.53 16.00
C SER A 110 3.07 7.01 16.48
N PRO A 111 3.18 8.25 16.97
CA PRO A 111 4.45 8.79 17.46
C PRO A 111 5.00 8.07 18.69
N ILE A 112 4.18 7.29 19.41
CA ILE A 112 4.58 6.52 20.58
C ILE A 112 4.63 5.01 20.32
N GLY A 113 4.47 4.58 19.05
CA GLY A 113 4.53 3.16 18.68
C GLY A 113 3.15 2.49 18.62
N ASP A 114 3.17 1.18 18.48
CA ASP A 114 1.95 0.39 18.33
C ASP A 114 1.14 0.33 19.61
N ALA A 115 -0.14 -0.04 19.49
CA ALA A 115 -1.00 -0.28 20.62
C ALA A 115 -0.39 -1.32 21.58
N PRO A 116 -0.58 -1.18 22.89
CA PRO A 116 -0.11 -2.19 23.85
C PRO A 116 -0.69 -3.58 23.53
N ASP A 117 0.11 -4.61 23.75
CA ASP A 117 -0.30 -6.02 23.60
C ASP A 117 -0.46 -6.65 24.99
N ASP A 118 -1.38 -6.09 25.79
CA ASP A 118 -1.57 -6.44 27.20
C ASP A 118 -3.02 -6.79 27.54
N LEU A 119 -3.88 -7.01 26.53
CA LEU A 119 -5.27 -7.39 26.76
C LEU A 119 -5.33 -8.79 27.39
N THR A 120 -6.17 -8.93 28.44
CA THR A 120 -6.46 -10.23 29.03
C THR A 120 -7.33 -11.09 28.09
N ASP A 121 -7.37 -12.39 28.32
CA ASP A 121 -8.25 -13.28 27.54
C ASP A 121 -9.71 -12.87 27.68
N GLU A 122 -10.14 -12.44 28.88
CA GLU A 122 -11.48 -11.93 29.13
C GLU A 122 -11.78 -10.68 28.33
N GLU A 123 -10.82 -9.74 28.26
CA GLU A 123 -10.96 -8.52 27.47
C GLU A 123 -11.05 -8.83 25.98
N LYS A 124 -10.21 -9.74 25.49
CA LYS A 124 -10.28 -10.20 24.09
C LYS A 124 -11.62 -10.84 23.75
N ALA A 125 -12.13 -11.69 24.65
CA ALA A 125 -13.43 -12.34 24.46
C ALA A 125 -14.59 -11.33 24.46
N ALA A 126 -14.45 -10.23 25.20
CA ALA A 126 -15.41 -9.14 25.22
C ALA A 126 -15.19 -8.11 24.09
N PHE A 127 -14.25 -8.38 23.17
CA PHE A 127 -13.89 -7.48 22.06
C PHE A 127 -13.36 -6.11 22.52
N THR A 128 -12.77 -6.05 23.71
CA THR A 128 -12.03 -4.87 24.15
C THR A 128 -10.83 -4.64 23.24
N HIS A 129 -10.57 -3.40 22.89
CA HIS A 129 -9.50 -3.05 21.95
C HIS A 129 -8.93 -1.68 22.28
N TYR A 130 -7.78 -1.37 21.70
CA TYR A 130 -7.18 -0.05 21.80
C TYR A 130 -7.59 0.83 20.62
N VAL A 131 -7.92 2.09 20.92
CA VAL A 131 -8.22 3.12 19.92
C VAL A 131 -7.26 4.29 20.14
N TRP A 132 -6.70 4.78 19.03
CA TRP A 132 -5.84 5.96 19.11
C TRP A 132 -6.66 7.20 19.44
N ASN A 133 -6.21 7.95 20.44
CA ASN A 133 -6.80 9.23 20.84
C ASN A 133 -5.86 10.35 20.39
N GLU A 134 -6.20 11.02 19.29
CA GLU A 134 -5.38 12.10 18.74
C GLU A 134 -5.31 13.30 19.68
N GLY A 135 -6.37 13.57 20.42
CA GLY A 135 -6.42 14.69 21.35
C GLY A 135 -5.47 14.55 22.54
N THR A 136 -5.26 13.31 23.02
CA THR A 136 -4.36 13.04 24.15
C THR A 136 -3.00 12.48 23.70
N GLY A 137 -2.88 12.07 22.44
CA GLY A 137 -1.66 11.43 21.94
C GLY A 137 -1.39 10.07 22.59
N ALA A 138 -2.42 9.30 22.86
CA ALA A 138 -2.32 8.03 23.58
C ALA A 138 -3.28 6.99 23.02
N TRP A 139 -3.02 5.73 23.40
CA TRP A 139 -3.90 4.60 23.10
C TRP A 139 -4.90 4.42 24.25
N ASP A 140 -6.18 4.46 23.95
CA ASP A 140 -7.26 4.26 24.92
C ASP A 140 -7.80 2.84 24.82
N LYS A 141 -7.85 2.13 25.95
CA LYS A 141 -8.51 0.83 26.02
C LYS A 141 -10.02 1.05 25.98
N THR A 142 -10.67 0.46 24.99
CA THR A 142 -12.08 0.72 24.67
C THR A 142 -12.87 -0.57 24.69
N PRO A 143 -13.96 -0.67 25.48
CA PRO A 143 -14.85 -1.82 25.43
C PRO A 143 -15.60 -1.87 24.09
N ALA A 144 -16.08 -3.06 23.72
CA ALA A 144 -16.95 -3.21 22.57
C ALA A 144 -18.25 -2.40 22.79
N ALA A 145 -18.71 -1.79 21.71
CA ALA A 145 -19.96 -1.00 21.73
C ALA A 145 -21.18 -1.91 21.82
#